data_44206a5aa903131f7a2cc8e047231af6
#
_entry.id   44206a5aa903131f7a2cc8e047231af6
#
_cell.length_a   1.000
_cell.length_b   1.000
_cell.length_c   1.000
_cell.angle_alpha   90.00
_cell.angle_beta   90.00
_cell.angle_gamma   90.00
#
_symmetry.space_group_name_H-M   'P 1'
#
loop_
_entity.id
_entity.type
_entity.pdbx_description
1 polymer ?
#
loop_
_entity_poly.entity_id
_entity_poly.type
_entity_poly.pdbx_seq_one_letter_code
_entity_poly.pdbx_strand_id
1 'polypeptide(L)'
;MSQIWGNLGALTWQMVAMWIIGGVMIYLAICKEMEPTLLLPMGFGCILCNLPNSGAVEVLETLFQAGVANELFPLLLFIGIGAMIDFGPLLADPKLLLFGAAAQFGIFFTLSMASLFGFELRDAASIAIIGAADGPTSIFVANVLKSHYTAAIIVAAYSYMALVPIVQPFCIRLITTKKERMIRMEYTPGRITKTTRILFPIVVTVIAGIVSPQSVALVGFLMFGNLLRECGVLRSLSETAQNVLANLISLLLGLTVAVRMQAESFLVPETLMILGLGLIAFMFDTFGGVLFGKLINLFAKKKINPMIGAAGISAFPMSSRVIAKMAKEEDPYNFILMQAAGANVAGQVASVIAGGIILALVGPLV
;
A
#
# COMPACT_ATOMS: atom_id res chain seq x y z
N MET A 1 21.23 41.06 4.28
CA MET A 1 19.95 41.57 3.75
C MET A 1 19.71 41.24 2.29
N SER A 2 20.69 41.34 1.38
CA SER A 2 20.55 40.98 -0.05
C SER A 2 20.09 39.53 -0.29
N GLN A 3 20.56 38.55 0.49
CA GLN A 3 20.14 37.17 0.38
C GLN A 3 18.66 36.92 0.74
N ILE A 4 18.16 37.61 1.78
CA ILE A 4 16.76 37.50 2.19
C ILE A 4 15.82 38.00 1.09
N TRP A 5 16.13 39.16 0.52
CA TRP A 5 15.37 39.72 -0.61
C TRP A 5 15.48 38.88 -1.87
N GLY A 6 16.66 38.27 -2.13
CA GLY A 6 16.84 37.31 -3.21
C GLY A 6 15.98 36.06 -3.07
N ASN A 7 15.89 35.50 -1.86
CA ASN A 7 15.05 34.32 -1.59
C ASN A 7 13.55 34.64 -1.69
N LEU A 8 13.12 35.83 -1.22
CA LEU A 8 11.74 36.28 -1.39
C LEU A 8 11.36 36.48 -2.87
N GLY A 9 12.31 37.02 -3.67
CA GLY A 9 12.12 37.16 -5.12
C GLY A 9 12.10 35.85 -5.91
N ALA A 10 12.67 34.79 -5.38
CA ALA A 10 12.67 33.45 -5.98
C ALA A 10 11.41 32.62 -5.65
N LEU A 11 10.49 33.18 -4.86
CA LEU A 11 9.27 32.50 -4.43
C LEU A 11 8.27 32.44 -5.60
N THR A 12 7.87 31.24 -5.97
CA THR A 12 6.87 31.00 -7.02
C THR A 12 5.52 30.60 -6.43
N TRP A 13 4.43 30.83 -7.17
CA TRP A 13 3.09 30.38 -6.74
C TRP A 13 3.01 28.85 -6.59
N GLN A 14 3.77 28.11 -7.40
CA GLN A 14 3.85 26.65 -7.34
C GLN A 14 4.46 26.20 -5.99
N MET A 15 5.51 26.86 -5.51
CA MET A 15 6.09 26.58 -4.17
C MET A 15 5.06 26.78 -3.06
N VAL A 16 4.29 27.87 -3.13
CA VAL A 16 3.21 28.14 -2.16
C VAL A 16 2.12 27.06 -2.22
N ALA A 17 1.75 26.62 -3.42
CA ALA A 17 0.82 25.53 -3.59
C ALA A 17 1.33 24.22 -2.95
N MET A 18 2.62 23.91 -3.09
CA MET A 18 3.23 22.74 -2.44
C MET A 18 3.29 22.88 -0.91
N TRP A 19 3.47 24.07 -0.36
CA TRP A 19 3.37 24.31 1.08
C TRP A 19 1.94 24.06 1.60
N ILE A 20 0.92 24.45 0.83
CA ILE A 20 -0.47 24.15 1.17
C ILE A 20 -0.71 22.65 1.14
N ILE A 21 -0.22 21.95 0.10
CA ILE A 21 -0.31 20.49 0.00
C ILE A 21 0.38 19.83 1.20
N GLY A 22 1.63 20.23 1.51
CA GLY A 22 2.36 19.73 2.68
C GLY A 22 1.62 20.02 4.00
N GLY A 23 1.06 21.20 4.15
CA GLY A 23 0.25 21.59 5.31
C GLY A 23 -1.03 20.76 5.44
N VAL A 24 -1.71 20.46 4.34
CA VAL A 24 -2.88 19.57 4.31
C VAL A 24 -2.48 18.16 4.74
N MET A 25 -1.35 17.62 4.25
CA MET A 25 -0.86 16.30 4.66
C MET A 25 -0.56 16.25 6.15
N ILE A 26 0.09 17.27 6.71
CA ILE A 26 0.35 17.39 8.16
C ILE A 26 -0.97 17.48 8.94
N TYR A 27 -1.93 18.25 8.46
CA TYR A 27 -3.26 18.35 9.07
C TYR A 27 -3.98 17.00 9.11
N LEU A 28 -3.96 16.26 7.99
CA LEU A 28 -4.57 14.93 7.91
C LEU A 28 -3.87 13.94 8.86
N ALA A 29 -2.54 14.01 8.95
CA ALA A 29 -1.76 13.18 9.87
C ALA A 29 -2.11 13.44 11.33
N ILE A 30 -2.15 14.73 11.74
CA ILE A 30 -2.33 15.11 13.17
C ILE A 30 -3.80 15.09 13.56
N CYS A 31 -4.68 15.71 12.77
CA CYS A 31 -6.08 15.94 13.17
C CYS A 31 -7.01 14.80 12.76
N LYS A 32 -6.65 14.00 11.77
CA LYS A 32 -7.43 12.85 11.29
C LYS A 32 -6.78 11.51 11.58
N GLU A 33 -5.57 11.51 12.17
CA GLU A 33 -4.78 10.30 12.47
C GLU A 33 -4.63 9.36 11.27
N MET A 34 -4.52 9.96 10.06
CA MET A 34 -4.38 9.24 8.81
C MET A 34 -2.90 8.97 8.52
N GLU A 35 -2.45 7.73 8.70
CA GLU A 35 -1.06 7.29 8.50
C GLU A 35 -0.01 8.33 8.98
N PRO A 36 -0.05 8.74 10.27
CA PRO A 36 0.77 9.84 10.78
C PRO A 36 2.27 9.57 10.65
N THR A 37 2.69 8.32 10.73
CA THR A 37 4.10 7.90 10.60
C THR A 37 4.71 8.19 9.23
N LEU A 38 3.87 8.36 8.21
CA LEU A 38 4.31 8.61 6.84
C LEU A 38 3.90 10.01 6.35
N LEU A 39 2.60 10.39 6.52
CA LEU A 39 2.09 11.66 6.01
C LEU A 39 2.74 12.87 6.65
N LEU A 40 3.04 12.81 7.95
CA LEU A 40 3.65 13.93 8.66
C LEU A 40 5.09 14.20 8.17
N PRO A 41 6.00 13.20 8.10
CA PRO A 41 7.32 13.40 7.51
C PRO A 41 7.27 13.82 6.04
N MET A 42 6.36 13.25 5.25
CA MET A 42 6.22 13.59 3.83
C MET A 42 5.72 15.03 3.64
N GLY A 43 4.72 15.46 4.42
CA GLY A 43 4.21 16.82 4.37
C GLY A 43 5.26 17.85 4.80
N PHE A 44 6.02 17.56 5.86
CA PHE A 44 7.10 18.41 6.31
C PHE A 44 8.26 18.45 5.30
N GLY A 45 8.66 17.32 4.76
CA GLY A 45 9.64 17.21 3.70
C GLY A 45 9.22 17.97 2.43
N CYS A 46 7.94 17.91 2.06
CA CYS A 46 7.38 18.68 0.94
C CYS A 46 7.57 20.19 1.15
N ILE A 47 7.34 20.71 2.35
CA ILE A 47 7.59 22.11 2.68
C ILE A 47 9.09 22.42 2.56
N LEU A 48 9.96 21.56 3.13
CA LEU A 48 11.41 21.75 3.10
C LEU A 48 11.97 21.80 1.67
N CYS A 49 11.53 20.90 0.80
CA CYS A 49 12.02 20.80 -0.58
C CYS A 49 11.54 21.94 -1.48
N ASN A 50 10.46 22.63 -1.08
CA ASN A 50 9.89 23.72 -1.84
C ASN A 50 10.18 25.10 -1.22
N LEU A 51 11.17 25.20 -0.32
CA LEU A 51 11.73 26.49 0.10
C LEU A 51 12.70 27.01 -0.95
N PRO A 52 12.70 28.32 -1.27
CA PRO A 52 13.66 28.90 -2.21
C PRO A 52 15.11 28.65 -1.76
N ASN A 53 15.92 28.13 -2.67
CA ASN A 53 17.34 27.82 -2.41
C ASN A 53 17.54 26.88 -1.21
N SER A 54 16.65 25.92 -1.03
CA SER A 54 16.69 24.99 0.11
C SER A 54 17.88 24.04 0.02
N GLY A 55 18.82 24.16 0.97
CA GLY A 55 19.89 23.18 1.15
C GLY A 55 19.39 21.80 1.62
N ALA A 56 18.11 21.67 1.99
CA ALA A 56 17.54 20.39 2.40
C ALA A 56 17.36 19.42 1.22
N VAL A 57 17.16 19.93 0.00
CA VAL A 57 16.96 19.11 -1.21
C VAL A 57 18.16 18.19 -1.45
N GLU A 58 19.38 18.70 -1.37
CA GLU A 58 20.59 17.92 -1.61
C GLU A 58 20.78 16.80 -0.58
N VAL A 59 20.51 17.10 0.70
CA VAL A 59 20.58 16.10 1.80
C VAL A 59 19.53 15.02 1.62
N LEU A 60 18.28 15.39 1.33
CA LEU A 60 17.18 14.46 1.13
C LEU A 60 17.35 13.63 -0.14
N GLU A 61 17.92 14.22 -1.22
CA GLU A 61 18.27 13.46 -2.44
C GLU A 61 19.33 12.41 -2.14
N THR A 62 20.36 12.74 -1.35
CA THR A 62 21.39 11.79 -0.93
C THR A 62 20.76 10.60 -0.16
N LEU A 63 19.85 10.89 0.77
CA LEU A 63 19.11 9.85 1.51
C LEU A 63 18.19 9.05 0.58
N PHE A 64 17.55 9.70 -0.38
CA PHE A 64 16.70 9.02 -1.37
C PHE A 64 17.51 8.02 -2.20
N GLN A 65 18.64 8.42 -2.71
CA GLN A 65 19.55 7.56 -3.48
C GLN A 65 20.09 6.40 -2.65
N ALA A 66 20.43 6.67 -1.38
CA ALA A 66 20.97 5.66 -0.47
C ALA A 66 19.95 4.62 0.03
N GLY A 67 18.65 4.92 -0.02
CA GLY A 67 17.65 4.06 0.61
C GLY A 67 16.42 3.74 -0.22
N VAL A 68 15.96 4.67 -1.05
CA VAL A 68 14.74 4.48 -1.87
C VAL A 68 15.09 4.01 -3.27
N ALA A 69 16.01 4.71 -3.93
CA ALA A 69 16.40 4.38 -5.31
C ALA A 69 17.08 3.00 -5.43
N ASN A 70 17.79 2.56 -4.39
CA ASN A 70 18.40 1.24 -4.31
C ASN A 70 17.50 0.19 -3.64
N GLU A 71 16.22 0.52 -3.38
CA GLU A 71 15.18 -0.38 -2.84
C GLU A 71 15.40 -0.86 -1.38
N LEU A 72 16.46 -0.38 -0.71
CA LEU A 72 16.80 -0.83 0.64
C LEU A 72 15.70 -0.52 1.66
N PHE A 73 15.17 0.71 1.68
CA PHE A 73 14.13 1.10 2.63
C PHE A 73 12.82 0.33 2.42
N PRO A 74 12.29 0.16 1.21
CA PRO A 74 11.14 -0.70 0.96
C PRO A 74 11.31 -2.13 1.48
N LEU A 75 12.46 -2.76 1.22
CA LEU A 75 12.74 -4.11 1.68
C LEU A 75 12.81 -4.21 3.22
N LEU A 76 13.50 -3.28 3.87
CA LEU A 76 13.56 -3.23 5.34
C LEU A 76 12.18 -2.98 5.96
N LEU A 77 11.34 -2.16 5.32
CA LEU A 77 9.96 -1.95 5.77
C LEU A 77 9.15 -3.24 5.72
N PHE A 78 9.35 -4.07 4.70
CA PHE A 78 8.68 -5.37 4.60
C PHE A 78 9.04 -6.32 5.74
N ILE A 79 10.26 -6.29 6.29
CA ILE A 79 10.58 -7.05 7.52
C ILE A 79 9.70 -6.57 8.67
N GLY A 80 9.58 -5.25 8.85
CA GLY A 80 8.73 -4.69 9.90
C GLY A 80 7.26 -5.07 9.74
N ILE A 81 6.71 -4.91 8.53
CA ILE A 81 5.34 -5.30 8.20
C ILE A 81 5.13 -6.79 8.43
N GLY A 82 6.05 -7.66 7.97
CA GLY A 82 5.97 -9.10 8.17
C GLY A 82 5.94 -9.50 9.65
N ALA A 83 6.73 -8.81 10.49
CA ALA A 83 6.72 -9.01 11.94
C ALA A 83 5.42 -8.54 12.61
N MET A 84 4.70 -7.58 12.01
CA MET A 84 3.38 -7.13 12.48
C MET A 84 2.24 -8.09 12.10
N ILE A 85 2.36 -8.79 10.97
CA ILE A 85 1.29 -9.62 10.41
C ILE A 85 1.08 -10.90 11.22
N ASP A 86 -0.18 -11.16 11.59
CA ASP A 86 -0.64 -12.47 12.06
C ASP A 86 -1.33 -13.22 10.92
N PHE A 87 -0.67 -14.24 10.39
CA PHE A 87 -1.23 -15.11 9.37
C PHE A 87 -2.24 -16.14 9.91
N GLY A 88 -2.47 -16.18 11.22
CA GLY A 88 -3.43 -17.10 11.85
C GLY A 88 -4.81 -17.10 11.18
N PRO A 89 -5.46 -15.96 10.99
CA PRO A 89 -6.78 -15.91 10.34
C PRO A 89 -6.79 -16.49 8.91
N LEU A 90 -5.73 -16.23 8.15
CA LEU A 90 -5.56 -16.76 6.79
C LEU A 90 -5.31 -18.28 6.80
N LEU A 91 -4.50 -18.76 7.72
CA LEU A 91 -4.22 -20.19 7.89
C LEU A 91 -5.44 -20.96 8.40
N ALA A 92 -6.31 -20.30 9.18
CA ALA A 92 -7.58 -20.89 9.65
C ALA A 92 -8.61 -21.04 8.52
N ASP A 93 -8.62 -20.09 7.57
CA ASP A 93 -9.48 -20.15 6.38
C ASP A 93 -8.69 -19.76 5.12
N PRO A 94 -8.03 -20.73 4.47
CA PRO A 94 -7.24 -20.47 3.26
C PRO A 94 -8.05 -19.93 2.07
N LYS A 95 -9.38 -20.01 2.09
CA LYS A 95 -10.24 -19.43 1.05
C LYS A 95 -10.11 -17.90 0.98
N LEU A 96 -9.66 -17.28 2.08
CA LEU A 96 -9.40 -15.85 2.14
C LEU A 96 -8.29 -15.42 1.16
N LEU A 97 -7.39 -16.33 0.72
CA LEU A 97 -6.42 -16.08 -0.34
C LEU A 97 -7.06 -15.62 -1.65
N LEU A 98 -8.24 -16.16 -1.96
CA LEU A 98 -8.98 -15.80 -3.17
C LEU A 98 -9.44 -14.35 -3.16
N PHE A 99 -9.72 -13.78 -1.98
CA PHE A 99 -10.08 -12.37 -1.85
C PHE A 99 -8.89 -11.44 -2.08
N GLY A 100 -7.70 -11.83 -1.61
CA GLY A 100 -6.46 -11.12 -1.92
C GLY A 100 -6.20 -11.10 -3.44
N ALA A 101 -6.34 -12.24 -4.09
CA ALA A 101 -6.17 -12.34 -5.54
C ALA A 101 -7.22 -11.52 -6.31
N ALA A 102 -8.50 -11.60 -5.91
CA ALA A 102 -9.59 -10.88 -6.57
C ALA A 102 -9.48 -9.36 -6.42
N ALA A 103 -8.94 -8.88 -5.29
CA ALA A 103 -8.71 -7.46 -5.07
C ALA A 103 -7.59 -6.88 -5.96
N GLN A 104 -6.75 -7.68 -6.58
CA GLN A 104 -5.76 -7.19 -7.56
C GLN A 104 -6.38 -6.87 -8.94
N PHE A 105 -7.69 -7.00 -9.08
CA PHE A 105 -8.39 -6.68 -10.33
C PHE A 105 -8.13 -5.26 -10.83
N GLY A 106 -8.08 -4.28 -9.94
CA GLY A 106 -7.84 -2.88 -10.28
C GLY A 106 -6.45 -2.65 -10.85
N ILE A 107 -5.42 -3.41 -10.44
CA ILE A 107 -4.08 -3.34 -11.03
C ILE A 107 -4.15 -3.62 -12.53
N PHE A 108 -4.72 -4.75 -12.93
CA PHE A 108 -4.79 -5.15 -14.35
C PHE A 108 -5.76 -4.28 -15.14
N PHE A 109 -6.85 -3.83 -14.52
CA PHE A 109 -7.74 -2.84 -15.11
C PHE A 109 -7.01 -1.53 -15.41
N THR A 110 -6.23 -1.02 -14.45
CA THR A 110 -5.50 0.24 -14.59
C THR A 110 -4.34 0.14 -15.56
N LEU A 111 -3.67 -1.01 -15.64
CA LEU A 111 -2.68 -1.28 -16.70
C LEU A 111 -3.30 -1.06 -18.07
N SER A 112 -4.49 -1.63 -18.30
CA SER A 112 -5.21 -1.48 -19.57
C SER A 112 -5.63 -0.03 -19.81
N MET A 113 -6.15 0.64 -18.80
CA MET A 113 -6.58 2.05 -18.90
C MET A 113 -5.40 2.99 -19.16
N ALA A 114 -4.31 2.87 -18.41
CA ALA A 114 -3.12 3.70 -18.60
C ALA A 114 -2.52 3.52 -20.01
N SER A 115 -2.49 2.28 -20.52
CA SER A 115 -2.07 2.00 -21.90
C SER A 115 -3.01 2.66 -22.94
N LEU A 116 -4.32 2.68 -22.69
CA LEU A 116 -5.29 3.38 -23.55
C LEU A 116 -5.13 4.90 -23.53
N PHE A 117 -4.69 5.47 -22.41
CA PHE A 117 -4.36 6.90 -22.31
C PHE A 117 -3.01 7.27 -22.95
N GLY A 118 -2.31 6.31 -23.54
CA GLY A 118 -1.09 6.56 -24.31
C GLY A 118 0.19 6.57 -23.47
N PHE A 119 0.16 6.10 -22.22
CA PHE A 119 1.39 5.85 -21.46
C PHE A 119 2.17 4.69 -22.07
N GLU A 120 3.50 4.82 -22.06
CA GLU A 120 4.37 3.69 -22.41
C GLU A 120 4.09 2.50 -21.47
N LEU A 121 4.32 1.29 -21.97
CA LEU A 121 3.96 0.06 -21.23
C LEU A 121 4.64 -0.02 -19.86
N ARG A 122 5.91 0.43 -19.74
CA ARG A 122 6.63 0.52 -18.47
C ARG A 122 5.96 1.46 -17.47
N ASP A 123 5.48 2.61 -17.95
CA ASP A 123 4.84 3.62 -17.13
C ASP A 123 3.43 3.18 -16.76
N ALA A 124 2.67 2.63 -17.71
CA ALA A 124 1.35 2.07 -17.48
C ALA A 124 1.37 0.95 -16.43
N ALA A 125 2.37 0.05 -16.50
CA ALA A 125 2.58 -1.02 -15.54
C ALA A 125 2.93 -0.49 -14.14
N SER A 126 3.78 0.52 -14.08
CA SER A 126 4.17 1.15 -12.82
C SER A 126 3.03 1.94 -12.17
N ILE A 127 2.19 2.61 -12.98
CA ILE A 127 0.98 3.32 -12.53
C ILE A 127 -0.05 2.32 -11.99
N ALA A 128 -0.19 1.17 -12.64
CA ALA A 128 -1.18 0.15 -12.28
C ALA A 128 -1.00 -0.36 -10.85
N ILE A 129 0.25 -0.54 -10.39
CA ILE A 129 0.56 -1.04 -9.05
C ILE A 129 0.05 -0.11 -7.92
N ILE A 130 -0.18 1.16 -8.21
CA ILE A 130 -0.73 2.12 -7.23
C ILE A 130 -2.05 1.60 -6.65
N GLY A 131 -2.85 0.88 -7.44
CA GLY A 131 -4.16 0.35 -7.03
C GLY A 131 -4.09 -0.58 -5.82
N ALA A 132 -3.03 -1.37 -5.70
CA ALA A 132 -2.83 -2.25 -4.55
C ALA A 132 -2.73 -1.51 -3.20
N ALA A 133 -2.52 -0.19 -3.22
CA ALA A 133 -2.23 0.64 -2.05
C ALA A 133 -1.06 0.06 -1.23
N ASP A 134 0.01 -0.31 -1.95
CA ASP A 134 1.24 -0.90 -1.44
C ASP A 134 2.43 -0.03 -1.90
N GLY A 135 2.81 0.92 -1.05
CA GLY A 135 3.88 1.86 -1.34
C GLY A 135 5.21 1.18 -1.68
N PRO A 136 5.71 0.25 -0.84
CA PRO A 136 6.96 -0.46 -1.10
C PRO A 136 6.98 -1.22 -2.43
N THR A 137 5.92 -1.97 -2.76
CA THR A 137 5.81 -2.67 -4.05
C THR A 137 5.77 -1.69 -5.22
N SER A 138 5.08 -0.54 -5.07
CA SER A 138 5.01 0.50 -6.09
C SER A 138 6.38 1.11 -6.37
N ILE A 139 7.20 1.38 -5.35
CA ILE A 139 8.58 1.85 -5.50
C ILE A 139 9.39 0.81 -6.26
N PHE A 140 9.34 -0.44 -5.81
CA PHE A 140 10.12 -1.53 -6.39
C PHE A 140 9.81 -1.70 -7.89
N VAL A 141 8.54 -1.82 -8.26
CA VAL A 141 8.14 -2.00 -9.66
C VAL A 141 8.53 -0.78 -10.51
N ALA A 142 8.27 0.44 -10.04
CA ALA A 142 8.60 1.65 -10.77
C ALA A 142 10.11 1.82 -10.99
N ASN A 143 10.94 1.44 -10.02
CA ASN A 143 12.39 1.48 -10.13
C ASN A 143 12.93 0.42 -11.10
N VAL A 144 12.48 -0.83 -10.99
CA VAL A 144 12.91 -1.94 -11.86
C VAL A 144 12.55 -1.65 -13.32
N LEU A 145 11.34 -1.15 -13.57
CA LEU A 145 10.89 -0.77 -14.92
C LEU A 145 11.49 0.58 -15.39
N LYS A 146 12.21 1.30 -14.53
CA LYS A 146 12.76 2.63 -14.81
C LYS A 146 11.69 3.59 -15.33
N SER A 147 10.52 3.60 -14.68
CA SER A 147 9.42 4.48 -15.05
C SER A 147 9.84 5.96 -15.02
N HIS A 148 9.41 6.72 -16.02
CA HIS A 148 9.64 8.17 -16.07
C HIS A 148 8.90 8.91 -14.96
N TYR A 149 7.81 8.32 -14.44
CA TYR A 149 6.92 8.91 -13.44
C TYR A 149 7.08 8.30 -12.05
N THR A 150 8.22 7.67 -11.76
CA THR A 150 8.50 7.03 -10.45
C THR A 150 8.15 7.96 -9.27
N ALA A 151 8.47 9.24 -9.39
CA ALA A 151 8.15 10.26 -8.38
C ALA A 151 6.64 10.36 -8.10
N ALA A 152 5.84 10.56 -9.13
CA ALA A 152 4.38 10.69 -9.03
C ALA A 152 3.74 9.39 -8.51
N ILE A 153 4.24 8.24 -8.98
CA ILE A 153 3.77 6.91 -8.56
C ILE A 153 4.00 6.68 -7.07
N ILE A 154 5.19 7.01 -6.57
CA ILE A 154 5.53 6.86 -5.14
C ILE A 154 4.60 7.73 -4.29
N VAL A 155 4.47 9.01 -4.65
CA VAL A 155 3.60 9.93 -3.92
C VAL A 155 2.14 9.47 -3.95
N ALA A 156 1.65 9.04 -5.12
CA ALA A 156 0.29 8.50 -5.27
C ALA A 156 0.07 7.28 -4.37
N ALA A 157 0.93 6.27 -4.44
CA ALA A 157 0.79 5.02 -3.70
C ALA A 157 0.69 5.26 -2.19
N TYR A 158 1.58 6.09 -1.63
CA TYR A 158 1.55 6.40 -0.21
C TYR A 158 0.38 7.31 0.19
N SER A 159 0.00 8.28 -0.66
CA SER A 159 -1.16 9.14 -0.39
C SER A 159 -2.45 8.32 -0.36
N TYR A 160 -2.60 7.31 -1.22
CA TYR A 160 -3.80 6.47 -1.24
C TYR A 160 -3.89 5.52 -0.05
N MET A 161 -2.77 5.04 0.49
CA MET A 161 -2.80 4.33 1.77
C MET A 161 -3.51 5.16 2.85
N ALA A 162 -3.21 6.46 2.93
CA ALA A 162 -3.85 7.36 3.87
C ALA A 162 -5.34 7.61 3.58
N LEU A 163 -5.76 7.51 2.31
CA LEU A 163 -7.15 7.75 1.90
C LEU A 163 -8.04 6.50 2.04
N VAL A 164 -7.50 5.34 2.39
CA VAL A 164 -8.26 4.09 2.62
C VAL A 164 -9.50 4.31 3.50
N PRO A 165 -9.42 4.99 4.67
CA PRO A 165 -10.58 5.17 5.54
C PRO A 165 -11.70 6.03 4.94
N ILE A 166 -11.43 6.78 3.90
CA ILE A 166 -12.39 7.66 3.22
C ILE A 166 -12.95 7.00 1.96
N VAL A 167 -12.05 6.55 1.08
CA VAL A 167 -12.43 6.05 -0.25
C VAL A 167 -13.08 4.68 -0.18
N GLN A 168 -12.53 3.79 0.65
CA GLN A 168 -13.00 2.42 0.73
C GLN A 168 -14.46 2.30 1.23
N PRO A 169 -14.89 3.00 2.31
CA PRO A 169 -16.30 3.00 2.71
C PRO A 169 -17.25 3.54 1.63
N PHE A 170 -16.83 4.56 0.91
CA PHE A 170 -17.61 5.11 -0.21
C PHE A 170 -17.80 4.05 -1.30
N CYS A 171 -16.73 3.40 -1.75
CA CYS A 171 -16.78 2.35 -2.77
C CYS A 171 -17.64 1.16 -2.34
N ILE A 172 -17.49 0.71 -1.09
CA ILE A 172 -18.27 -0.41 -0.56
C ILE A 172 -19.76 -0.07 -0.53
N ARG A 173 -20.13 1.11 -0.03
CA ARG A 173 -21.55 1.52 0.04
C ARG A 173 -22.17 1.66 -1.36
N LEU A 174 -21.40 2.04 -2.36
CA LEU A 174 -21.86 2.20 -3.74
C LEU A 174 -22.32 0.86 -4.35
N ILE A 175 -21.62 -0.22 -4.03
CA ILE A 175 -21.85 -1.54 -4.67
C ILE A 175 -22.47 -2.58 -3.73
N THR A 176 -22.73 -2.25 -2.46
CA THR A 176 -23.35 -3.19 -1.50
C THR A 176 -24.65 -2.63 -0.93
N THR A 177 -25.61 -3.51 -0.70
CA THR A 177 -26.83 -3.18 0.03
C THR A 177 -26.61 -3.26 1.55
N LYS A 178 -27.47 -2.59 2.33
CA LYS A 178 -27.43 -2.67 3.79
C LYS A 178 -27.58 -4.11 4.29
N LYS A 179 -28.44 -4.90 3.65
CA LYS A 179 -28.64 -6.33 4.00
C LYS A 179 -27.35 -7.15 3.85
N GLU A 180 -26.58 -6.89 2.79
CA GLU A 180 -25.29 -7.57 2.56
C GLU A 180 -24.25 -7.17 3.60
N ARG A 181 -24.20 -5.87 3.98
CA ARG A 181 -23.26 -5.38 5.00
C ARG A 181 -23.57 -5.89 6.40
N MET A 182 -24.82 -6.24 6.69
CA MET A 182 -25.26 -6.82 7.97
C MET A 182 -25.04 -8.34 8.06
N ILE A 183 -24.55 -9.02 7.03
CA ILE A 183 -24.28 -10.46 7.11
C ILE A 183 -23.22 -10.72 8.17
N ARG A 184 -23.59 -11.46 9.21
CA ARG A 184 -22.69 -11.89 10.28
C ARG A 184 -21.90 -13.12 9.85
N MET A 185 -20.64 -13.16 10.23
CA MET A 185 -19.77 -14.31 9.97
C MET A 185 -19.23 -14.84 11.30
N GLU A 186 -19.34 -16.16 11.48
CA GLU A 186 -18.71 -16.81 12.61
C GLU A 186 -17.24 -17.05 12.32
N TYR A 187 -16.40 -16.69 13.28
CA TYR A 187 -14.99 -17.04 13.23
C TYR A 187 -14.78 -18.32 14.05
N THR A 188 -14.39 -19.39 13.40
CA THR A 188 -14.00 -20.63 14.07
C THR A 188 -12.46 -20.67 14.04
N PRO A 189 -11.80 -20.43 15.19
CA PRO A 189 -10.35 -20.50 15.23
C PRO A 189 -9.92 -21.94 14.89
N GLY A 190 -9.21 -22.09 13.77
CA GLY A 190 -8.59 -23.35 13.38
C GLY A 190 -7.51 -23.76 14.40
N ARG A 191 -7.31 -25.07 14.60
CA ARG A 191 -6.17 -25.58 15.37
C ARG A 191 -4.90 -25.49 14.52
N ILE A 192 -4.31 -24.29 14.46
CA ILE A 192 -3.06 -24.05 13.73
C ILE A 192 -1.91 -24.40 14.67
N THR A 193 -1.07 -25.36 14.27
CA THR A 193 0.10 -25.76 15.07
C THR A 193 1.22 -24.73 14.95
N LYS A 194 2.11 -24.67 15.94
CA LYS A 194 3.31 -23.81 15.88
C LYS A 194 4.17 -24.15 14.67
N THR A 195 4.29 -25.44 14.35
CA THR A 195 5.04 -25.91 13.17
C THR A 195 4.48 -25.33 11.88
N THR A 196 3.14 -25.33 11.71
CA THR A 196 2.48 -24.73 10.54
C THR A 196 2.80 -23.25 10.41
N ARG A 197 2.77 -22.48 11.53
CA ARG A 197 3.08 -21.06 11.55
C ARG A 197 4.54 -20.77 11.15
N ILE A 198 5.49 -21.62 11.57
CA ILE A 198 6.92 -21.47 11.24
C ILE A 198 7.20 -21.89 9.78
N LEU A 199 6.57 -22.97 9.31
CA LEU A 199 6.79 -23.46 7.95
C LEU A 199 6.14 -22.59 6.90
N PHE A 200 5.01 -21.92 7.22
CA PHE A 200 4.26 -21.10 6.28
C PHE A 200 5.11 -20.03 5.57
N PRO A 201 5.84 -19.13 6.27
CA PRO A 201 6.66 -18.12 5.62
C PRO A 201 7.76 -18.72 4.75
N ILE A 202 8.35 -19.86 5.14
CA ILE A 202 9.38 -20.56 4.36
C ILE A 202 8.78 -21.10 3.07
N VAL A 203 7.64 -21.80 3.15
CA VAL A 203 6.94 -22.39 1.99
C VAL A 203 6.48 -21.31 1.03
N VAL A 204 5.89 -20.22 1.54
CA VAL A 204 5.46 -19.09 0.69
C VAL A 204 6.64 -18.46 -0.05
N THR A 205 7.78 -18.27 0.63
CA THR A 205 8.99 -17.73 0.00
C THR A 205 9.50 -18.63 -1.12
N VAL A 206 9.54 -19.96 -0.89
CA VAL A 206 9.98 -20.94 -1.90
C VAL A 206 9.04 -20.95 -3.10
N ILE A 207 7.71 -20.97 -2.85
CA ILE A 207 6.71 -20.95 -3.92
C ILE A 207 6.81 -19.65 -4.73
N ALA A 208 6.91 -18.50 -4.06
CA ALA A 208 7.06 -17.21 -4.71
C ALA A 208 8.33 -17.15 -5.57
N GLY A 209 9.44 -17.71 -5.08
CA GLY A 209 10.70 -17.79 -5.84
C GLY A 209 10.61 -18.64 -7.09
N ILE A 210 9.76 -19.67 -7.10
CA ILE A 210 9.53 -20.52 -8.27
C ILE A 210 8.57 -19.85 -9.26
N VAL A 211 7.48 -19.25 -8.75
CA VAL A 211 6.40 -18.67 -9.58
C VAL A 211 6.80 -17.31 -10.14
N SER A 212 7.43 -16.47 -9.33
CA SER A 212 7.82 -15.10 -9.67
C SER A 212 9.18 -14.76 -9.04
N PRO A 213 10.29 -15.17 -9.67
CA PRO A 213 11.64 -14.94 -9.12
C PRO A 213 11.94 -13.46 -8.82
N GLN A 214 11.35 -12.55 -9.59
CA GLN A 214 11.56 -11.11 -9.43
C GLN A 214 10.90 -10.55 -8.16
N SER A 215 9.83 -11.19 -7.65
CA SER A 215 9.17 -10.78 -6.41
C SER A 215 9.79 -11.39 -5.15
N VAL A 216 10.76 -12.31 -5.30
CA VAL A 216 11.29 -13.09 -4.17
C VAL A 216 11.95 -12.22 -3.10
N ALA A 217 12.56 -11.11 -3.48
CA ALA A 217 13.13 -10.17 -2.52
C ALA A 217 12.04 -9.59 -1.61
N LEU A 218 10.97 -9.05 -2.19
CA LEU A 218 9.86 -8.47 -1.44
C LEU A 218 9.13 -9.51 -0.59
N VAL A 219 8.73 -10.65 -1.19
CA VAL A 219 8.07 -11.75 -0.47
C VAL A 219 8.97 -12.31 0.62
N GLY A 220 10.25 -12.53 0.32
CA GLY A 220 11.22 -13.09 1.26
C GLY A 220 11.44 -12.21 2.48
N PHE A 221 11.58 -10.90 2.31
CA PHE A 221 11.75 -9.97 3.43
C PHE A 221 10.47 -9.87 4.27
N LEU A 222 9.28 -9.86 3.64
CA LEU A 222 7.99 -9.93 4.32
C LEU A 222 7.88 -11.22 5.15
N MET A 223 8.16 -12.36 4.53
CA MET A 223 8.08 -13.67 5.17
C MET A 223 9.17 -13.87 6.23
N PHE A 224 10.36 -13.29 6.05
CA PHE A 224 11.40 -13.28 7.08
C PHE A 224 10.93 -12.52 8.33
N GLY A 225 10.31 -11.34 8.17
CA GLY A 225 9.70 -10.63 9.30
C GLY A 225 8.68 -11.48 10.04
N ASN A 226 7.82 -12.18 9.30
CA ASN A 226 6.85 -13.09 9.89
C ASN A 226 7.51 -14.28 10.60
N LEU A 227 8.56 -14.85 10.03
CA LEU A 227 9.32 -15.93 10.66
C LEU A 227 9.95 -15.50 11.99
N LEU A 228 10.46 -14.25 12.09
CA LEU A 228 10.98 -13.68 13.34
C LEU A 228 9.89 -13.66 14.43
N ARG A 229 8.66 -13.36 14.07
CA ARG A 229 7.51 -13.37 14.98
C ARG A 229 7.14 -14.80 15.41
N GLU A 230 6.94 -15.70 14.46
CA GLU A 230 6.36 -17.02 14.69
C GLU A 230 7.35 -18.03 15.29
N CYS A 231 8.67 -17.83 15.16
CA CYS A 231 9.67 -18.72 15.75
C CYS A 231 9.61 -18.75 17.29
N GLY A 232 9.21 -17.63 17.91
CA GLY A 232 9.01 -17.49 19.35
C GLY A 232 10.28 -17.40 20.20
N VAL A 233 11.47 -17.59 19.60
CA VAL A 233 12.78 -17.50 20.28
C VAL A 233 13.45 -16.13 20.10
N LEU A 234 13.01 -15.35 19.12
CA LEU A 234 13.56 -14.03 18.76
C LEU A 234 12.56 -12.90 19.07
N ARG A 235 11.85 -12.98 20.19
CA ARG A 235 10.80 -12.04 20.55
C ARG A 235 11.29 -10.59 20.55
N SER A 236 12.43 -10.31 21.16
CA SER A 236 13.01 -8.95 21.19
C SER A 236 13.32 -8.43 19.78
N LEU A 237 13.84 -9.28 18.90
CA LEU A 237 14.14 -8.89 17.52
C LEU A 237 12.84 -8.64 16.70
N SER A 238 11.82 -9.46 16.92
CA SER A 238 10.50 -9.27 16.32
C SER A 238 9.87 -7.94 16.78
N GLU A 239 9.94 -7.63 18.08
CA GLU A 239 9.45 -6.37 18.64
C GLU A 239 10.23 -5.15 18.08
N THR A 240 11.54 -5.28 17.91
CA THR A 240 12.38 -4.25 17.27
C THR A 240 11.98 -4.07 15.79
N ALA A 241 11.77 -5.16 15.06
CA ALA A 241 11.40 -5.09 13.66
C ALA A 241 10.04 -4.38 13.45
N GLN A 242 9.03 -4.77 14.23
CA GLN A 242 7.68 -4.23 14.06
C GLN A 242 7.48 -2.80 14.60
N ASN A 243 8.23 -2.39 15.62
CA ASN A 243 8.06 -1.08 16.26
C ASN A 243 9.17 -0.10 15.87
N VAL A 244 10.43 -0.46 16.04
CA VAL A 244 11.55 0.46 15.84
C VAL A 244 11.93 0.55 14.38
N LEU A 245 12.20 -0.59 13.73
CA LEU A 245 12.63 -0.63 12.33
C LEU A 245 11.53 -0.08 11.41
N ALA A 246 10.29 -0.55 11.55
CA ALA A 246 9.18 -0.09 10.72
C ALA A 246 8.96 1.42 10.86
N ASN A 247 8.96 1.97 12.08
CA ASN A 247 8.78 3.40 12.31
C ASN A 247 9.96 4.23 11.77
N LEU A 248 11.20 3.78 11.98
CA LEU A 248 12.38 4.47 11.47
C LEU A 248 12.37 4.52 9.95
N ILE A 249 12.12 3.39 9.31
CA ILE A 249 12.07 3.33 7.85
C ILE A 249 10.90 4.14 7.29
N SER A 250 9.71 4.10 7.92
CA SER A 250 8.57 4.93 7.50
C SER A 250 8.89 6.43 7.58
N LEU A 251 9.55 6.87 8.64
CA LEU A 251 10.01 8.25 8.80
C LEU A 251 10.98 8.65 7.69
N LEU A 252 12.00 7.81 7.42
CA LEU A 252 12.98 8.06 6.37
C LEU A 252 12.34 8.06 4.99
N LEU A 253 11.45 7.11 4.70
CA LEU A 253 10.67 7.07 3.46
C LEU A 253 9.84 8.33 3.27
N GLY A 254 9.07 8.74 4.29
CA GLY A 254 8.24 9.94 4.21
C GLY A 254 9.05 11.19 3.90
N LEU A 255 10.17 11.41 4.60
CA LEU A 255 11.03 12.56 4.36
C LEU A 255 11.70 12.52 2.98
N THR A 256 12.25 11.36 2.58
CA THR A 256 13.02 11.24 1.34
C THR A 256 12.14 11.27 0.10
N VAL A 257 10.94 10.66 0.15
CA VAL A 257 9.99 10.71 -0.98
C VAL A 257 9.57 12.15 -1.29
N ALA A 258 9.54 13.02 -0.29
CA ALA A 258 9.18 14.43 -0.47
C ALA A 258 10.13 15.20 -1.42
N VAL A 259 11.37 14.71 -1.63
CA VAL A 259 12.27 15.31 -2.62
C VAL A 259 11.70 15.22 -4.05
N ARG A 260 10.82 14.26 -4.28
CA ARG A 260 10.10 14.09 -5.55
C ARG A 260 8.84 14.96 -5.66
N MET A 261 8.50 15.71 -4.61
CA MET A 261 7.38 16.65 -4.57
C MET A 261 7.83 18.10 -4.79
N GLN A 262 8.89 18.30 -5.59
CA GLN A 262 9.31 19.66 -5.99
C GLN A 262 8.28 20.24 -6.96
N ALA A 263 7.95 21.51 -6.76
CA ALA A 263 6.86 22.20 -7.46
C ALA A 263 6.95 22.12 -8.99
N GLU A 264 8.15 22.24 -9.53
CA GLU A 264 8.40 22.24 -10.97
C GLU A 264 8.14 20.88 -11.64
N SER A 265 8.41 19.79 -10.93
CA SER A 265 8.26 18.43 -11.44
C SER A 265 6.95 17.77 -11.02
N PHE A 266 6.32 18.26 -9.94
CA PHE A 266 5.13 17.64 -9.38
C PHE A 266 3.81 18.24 -9.92
N LEU A 267 3.76 19.56 -10.11
CA LEU A 267 2.56 20.26 -10.61
C LEU A 267 2.49 20.27 -12.15
N VAL A 268 2.60 19.09 -12.75
CA VAL A 268 2.46 18.87 -14.19
C VAL A 268 1.22 18.07 -14.51
N PRO A 269 0.60 18.23 -15.69
CA PRO A 269 -0.67 17.53 -16.04
C PRO A 269 -0.55 16.01 -15.94
N GLU A 270 0.60 15.43 -16.30
CA GLU A 270 0.86 14.00 -16.25
C GLU A 270 0.80 13.45 -14.82
N THR A 271 1.37 14.18 -13.86
CA THR A 271 1.29 13.81 -12.44
C THR A 271 -0.15 13.81 -11.94
N LEU A 272 -0.94 14.82 -12.32
CA LEU A 272 -2.36 14.87 -11.95
C LEU A 272 -3.14 13.72 -12.58
N MET A 273 -2.83 13.35 -13.82
CA MET A 273 -3.44 12.21 -14.50
C MET A 273 -3.06 10.88 -13.81
N ILE A 274 -1.80 10.71 -13.39
CA ILE A 274 -1.34 9.54 -12.63
C ILE A 274 -2.04 9.45 -11.27
N LEU A 275 -2.18 10.58 -10.58
CA LEU A 275 -2.98 10.63 -9.35
C LEU A 275 -4.43 10.21 -9.63
N GLY A 276 -5.06 10.71 -10.68
CA GLY A 276 -6.42 10.30 -11.06
C GLY A 276 -6.52 8.81 -11.36
N LEU A 277 -5.62 8.27 -12.17
CA LEU A 277 -5.57 6.84 -12.51
C LEU A 277 -5.32 5.95 -11.30
N GLY A 278 -4.43 6.35 -10.39
CA GLY A 278 -4.16 5.63 -9.16
C GLY A 278 -5.38 5.57 -8.24
N LEU A 279 -6.16 6.66 -8.15
CA LEU A 279 -7.42 6.66 -7.40
C LEU A 279 -8.44 5.70 -8.02
N ILE A 280 -8.56 5.71 -9.34
CA ILE A 280 -9.42 4.77 -10.08
C ILE A 280 -8.96 3.34 -9.82
N ALA A 281 -7.66 3.05 -9.91
CA ALA A 281 -7.08 1.75 -9.62
C ALA A 281 -7.49 1.25 -8.23
N PHE A 282 -7.30 2.07 -7.21
CA PHE A 282 -7.67 1.76 -5.83
C PHE A 282 -9.18 1.50 -5.64
N MET A 283 -10.04 2.28 -6.33
CA MET A 283 -11.48 2.04 -6.32
C MET A 283 -11.84 0.70 -6.96
N PHE A 284 -11.21 0.36 -8.11
CA PHE A 284 -11.46 -0.89 -8.82
C PHE A 284 -10.93 -2.12 -8.09
N ASP A 285 -9.83 -2.00 -7.34
CA ASP A 285 -9.36 -3.06 -6.44
C ASP A 285 -10.37 -3.33 -5.34
N THR A 286 -10.91 -2.29 -4.72
CA THR A 286 -12.01 -2.41 -3.76
C THR A 286 -13.27 -3.05 -4.38
N PHE A 287 -13.65 -2.63 -5.58
CA PHE A 287 -14.78 -3.21 -6.32
C PHE A 287 -14.55 -4.68 -6.66
N GLY A 288 -13.37 -5.03 -7.17
CA GLY A 288 -13.01 -6.41 -7.51
C GLY A 288 -13.17 -7.37 -6.35
N GLY A 289 -12.62 -7.01 -5.19
CA GLY A 289 -12.75 -7.81 -3.98
C GLY A 289 -14.21 -7.97 -3.50
N VAL A 290 -14.98 -6.88 -3.46
CA VAL A 290 -16.39 -6.93 -3.03
C VAL A 290 -17.26 -7.69 -4.02
N LEU A 291 -17.09 -7.47 -5.33
CA LEU A 291 -17.85 -8.17 -6.37
C LEU A 291 -17.54 -9.67 -6.34
N PHE A 292 -16.30 -10.04 -6.09
CA PHE A 292 -15.94 -11.44 -5.89
C PHE A 292 -16.66 -12.06 -4.68
N GLY A 293 -16.77 -11.33 -3.56
CA GLY A 293 -17.56 -11.76 -2.41
C GLY A 293 -19.05 -11.97 -2.75
N LYS A 294 -19.62 -11.10 -3.57
CA LYS A 294 -20.99 -11.26 -4.09
C LYS A 294 -21.10 -12.47 -5.01
N LEU A 295 -20.12 -12.68 -5.88
CA LEU A 295 -20.08 -13.83 -6.79
C LEU A 295 -20.06 -15.14 -6.01
N ILE A 296 -19.21 -15.24 -4.97
CA ILE A 296 -19.21 -16.40 -4.08
C ILE A 296 -20.61 -16.61 -3.47
N ASN A 297 -21.27 -15.52 -3.07
CA ASN A 297 -22.61 -15.59 -2.46
C ASN A 297 -23.70 -16.13 -3.41
N LEU A 298 -23.50 -16.12 -4.73
CA LEU A 298 -24.45 -16.75 -5.66
C LEU A 298 -24.47 -18.28 -5.48
N PHE A 299 -23.31 -18.86 -5.17
CA PHE A 299 -23.15 -20.32 -5.11
C PHE A 299 -23.05 -20.85 -3.65
N ALA A 300 -22.76 -19.98 -2.68
CA ALA A 300 -22.55 -20.37 -1.29
C ALA A 300 -23.88 -20.67 -0.56
N LYS A 301 -23.95 -21.83 0.11
CA LYS A 301 -25.06 -22.17 1.02
C LYS A 301 -25.09 -21.25 2.25
N LYS A 302 -23.94 -20.96 2.84
CA LYS A 302 -23.76 -19.98 3.93
C LYS A 302 -23.20 -18.69 3.33
N LYS A 303 -24.01 -17.62 3.40
CA LYS A 303 -23.60 -16.31 2.85
C LYS A 303 -22.46 -15.72 3.65
N ILE A 304 -21.53 -15.06 2.95
CA ILE A 304 -20.43 -14.30 3.53
C ILE A 304 -20.70 -12.81 3.38
N ASN A 305 -20.13 -12.02 4.27
CA ASN A 305 -20.21 -10.57 4.15
C ASN A 305 -19.26 -10.11 3.02
N PRO A 306 -19.78 -9.54 1.91
CA PRO A 306 -18.95 -9.21 0.77
C PRO A 306 -17.95 -8.09 1.06
N MET A 307 -18.16 -7.32 2.14
CA MET A 307 -17.20 -6.28 2.54
C MET A 307 -15.80 -6.83 2.84
N ILE A 308 -15.68 -8.10 3.29
CA ILE A 308 -14.36 -8.69 3.55
C ILE A 308 -13.48 -8.71 2.30
N GLY A 309 -14.08 -8.76 1.11
CA GLY A 309 -13.35 -8.71 -0.15
C GLY A 309 -12.62 -7.38 -0.37
N ALA A 310 -13.18 -6.28 0.09
CA ALA A 310 -12.50 -5.00 0.06
C ALA A 310 -11.22 -4.97 0.91
N ALA A 311 -11.13 -5.83 1.96
CA ALA A 311 -9.91 -5.98 2.73
C ALA A 311 -8.76 -6.63 1.96
N GLY A 312 -9.03 -7.25 0.81
CA GLY A 312 -8.02 -7.89 -0.04
C GLY A 312 -7.01 -6.96 -0.70
N ILE A 313 -7.10 -5.65 -0.49
CA ILE A 313 -6.03 -4.70 -0.84
C ILE A 313 -4.88 -4.77 0.16
N SER A 314 -3.72 -4.27 -0.23
CA SER A 314 -2.47 -4.41 0.53
C SER A 314 -2.32 -3.41 1.69
N ALA A 315 -3.23 -2.44 1.85
CA ALA A 315 -3.17 -1.44 2.92
C ALA A 315 -3.38 -2.08 4.32
N PHE A 316 -2.34 -2.74 4.81
CA PHE A 316 -2.34 -3.44 6.11
C PHE A 316 -1.91 -2.50 7.25
N PRO A 317 -2.54 -2.52 8.43
CA PRO A 317 -3.79 -3.23 8.79
C PRO A 317 -5.05 -2.36 8.62
N MET A 318 -4.96 -1.25 7.87
CA MET A 318 -6.01 -0.23 7.82
C MET A 318 -7.31 -0.73 7.19
N SER A 319 -7.21 -1.41 6.05
CA SER A 319 -8.39 -1.88 5.33
C SER A 319 -9.25 -2.81 6.18
N SER A 320 -8.65 -3.75 6.89
CA SER A 320 -9.39 -4.66 7.79
C SER A 320 -10.09 -3.92 8.93
N ARG A 321 -9.45 -2.88 9.49
CA ARG A 321 -10.05 -2.04 10.54
C ARG A 321 -11.23 -1.22 10.03
N VAL A 322 -11.10 -0.64 8.84
CA VAL A 322 -12.18 0.12 8.19
C VAL A 322 -13.41 -0.76 7.99
N ILE A 323 -13.22 -1.97 7.47
CA ILE A 323 -14.32 -2.91 7.23
C ILE A 323 -14.96 -3.39 8.53
N ALA A 324 -14.15 -3.69 9.55
CA ALA A 324 -14.69 -4.05 10.87
C ALA A 324 -15.48 -2.91 11.51
N LYS A 325 -15.03 -1.65 11.35
CA LYS A 325 -15.75 -0.46 11.80
C LYS A 325 -17.08 -0.32 11.07
N MET A 326 -17.09 -0.40 9.74
CA MET A 326 -18.30 -0.32 8.93
C MET A 326 -19.32 -1.41 9.30
N ALA A 327 -18.85 -2.65 9.54
CA ALA A 327 -19.73 -3.74 9.94
C ALA A 327 -20.42 -3.46 11.28
N LYS A 328 -19.69 -2.92 12.26
CA LYS A 328 -20.25 -2.54 13.56
C LYS A 328 -21.18 -1.32 13.48
N GLU A 329 -20.96 -0.39 12.57
CA GLU A 329 -21.87 0.73 12.32
C GLU A 329 -23.22 0.27 11.76
N GLU A 330 -23.23 -0.77 10.93
CA GLU A 330 -24.46 -1.33 10.35
C GLU A 330 -25.18 -2.29 11.33
N ASP A 331 -24.42 -3.05 12.13
CA ASP A 331 -24.91 -3.98 13.16
C ASP A 331 -23.87 -4.12 14.27
N PRO A 332 -24.15 -3.64 15.53
CA PRO A 332 -23.22 -3.68 16.64
C PRO A 332 -22.68 -5.06 17.00
N TYR A 333 -23.38 -6.14 16.61
CA TYR A 333 -22.99 -7.53 16.85
C TYR A 333 -22.27 -8.18 15.66
N ASN A 334 -21.95 -7.42 14.63
CA ASN A 334 -21.27 -7.94 13.45
C ASN A 334 -19.74 -7.86 13.60
N PHE A 335 -19.12 -8.91 14.07
CA PHE A 335 -17.69 -9.01 14.33
C PHE A 335 -17.00 -9.77 13.20
N ILE A 336 -16.58 -9.08 12.14
CA ILE A 336 -15.88 -9.67 10.98
C ILE A 336 -14.41 -9.28 10.90
N LEU A 337 -13.81 -8.75 11.97
CA LEU A 337 -12.42 -8.28 11.97
C LEU A 337 -11.44 -9.39 11.57
N MET A 338 -11.61 -10.61 12.09
CA MET A 338 -10.66 -11.70 11.85
C MET A 338 -10.69 -12.16 10.38
N GLN A 339 -11.88 -12.23 9.78
CA GLN A 339 -12.03 -12.57 8.36
C GLN A 339 -11.48 -11.44 7.47
N ALA A 340 -11.78 -10.18 7.81
CA ALA A 340 -11.22 -9.02 7.11
C ALA A 340 -9.69 -8.96 7.25
N ALA A 341 -9.14 -9.25 8.43
CA ALA A 341 -7.69 -9.33 8.64
C ALA A 341 -7.06 -10.44 7.80
N GLY A 342 -7.67 -11.62 7.73
CA GLY A 342 -7.19 -12.72 6.88
C GLY A 342 -7.20 -12.36 5.39
N ALA A 343 -8.25 -11.70 4.90
CA ALA A 343 -8.31 -11.20 3.52
C ALA A 343 -7.27 -10.10 3.25
N ASN A 344 -7.03 -9.20 4.22
CA ASN A 344 -6.05 -8.14 4.11
C ASN A 344 -4.61 -8.69 4.06
N VAL A 345 -4.32 -9.69 4.89
CA VAL A 345 -3.05 -10.41 4.87
C VAL A 345 -2.86 -11.15 3.53
N ALA A 346 -3.92 -11.76 3.00
CA ALA A 346 -3.91 -12.36 1.67
C ALA A 346 -3.60 -11.31 0.58
N GLY A 347 -4.18 -10.11 0.70
CA GLY A 347 -3.91 -8.97 -0.17
C GLY A 347 -2.46 -8.54 -0.16
N GLN A 348 -1.82 -8.50 1.01
CA GLN A 348 -0.41 -8.14 1.15
C GLN A 348 0.50 -9.11 0.37
N VAL A 349 0.23 -10.40 0.40
CA VAL A 349 0.97 -11.40 -0.37
C VAL A 349 0.63 -11.30 -1.86
N ALA A 350 -0.65 -11.12 -2.17
CA ALA A 350 -1.13 -11.07 -3.55
C ALA A 350 -0.60 -9.85 -4.32
N SER A 351 -0.50 -8.67 -3.68
CA SER A 351 0.03 -7.45 -4.31
C SER A 351 1.51 -7.60 -4.70
N VAL A 352 2.30 -8.18 -3.80
CA VAL A 352 3.73 -8.43 -4.07
C VAL A 352 3.91 -9.43 -5.22
N ILE A 353 3.09 -10.50 -5.25
CA ILE A 353 3.09 -11.47 -6.36
C ILE A 353 2.61 -10.81 -7.65
N ALA A 354 1.55 -9.99 -7.61
CA ALA A 354 1.06 -9.26 -8.77
C ALA A 354 2.12 -8.31 -9.34
N GLY A 355 2.85 -7.58 -8.48
CA GLY A 355 4.00 -6.77 -8.87
C GLY A 355 5.07 -7.58 -9.59
N GLY A 356 5.42 -8.76 -9.05
CA GLY A 356 6.37 -9.67 -9.69
C GLY A 356 5.88 -10.23 -11.03
N ILE A 357 4.59 -10.55 -11.16
CA ILE A 357 3.99 -10.98 -12.43
C ILE A 357 4.06 -9.86 -13.47
N ILE A 358 3.75 -8.63 -13.09
CA ILE A 358 3.88 -7.46 -13.97
C ILE A 358 5.32 -7.30 -14.44
N LEU A 359 6.30 -7.41 -13.54
CA LEU A 359 7.71 -7.33 -13.91
C LEU A 359 8.12 -8.46 -14.87
N ALA A 360 7.62 -9.67 -14.65
CA ALA A 360 7.91 -10.81 -15.53
C ALA A 360 7.28 -10.64 -16.92
N LEU A 361 6.09 -10.04 -17.01
CA LEU A 361 5.39 -9.84 -18.28
C LEU A 361 5.88 -8.61 -19.04
N VAL A 362 6.12 -7.51 -18.35
CA VAL A 362 6.44 -6.21 -18.96
C VAL A 362 7.95 -6.01 -19.08
N GLY A 363 8.74 -6.43 -18.09
CA GLY A 363 10.19 -6.23 -18.07
C GLY A 363 10.92 -6.66 -19.35
N PRO A 364 10.62 -7.83 -19.94
CA PRO A 364 11.23 -8.25 -21.22
C PRO A 364 10.80 -7.43 -22.44
N LEU A 365 9.75 -6.62 -22.33
CA LEU A 365 9.17 -5.84 -23.45
C LEU A 365 9.63 -4.37 -23.45
N VAL A 366 10.30 -3.93 -22.39
CA VAL A 366 10.76 -2.54 -22.14
C VAL A 366 12.21 -2.53 -21.70
#